data_305611e8858222a5f848df94dfc8bae7
#
_entry.id   305611e8858222a5f848df94dfc8bae7
#
_cell.length_a   1.000
_cell.length_b   1.000
_cell.length_c   1.000
_cell.angle_alpha   90.00
_cell.angle_beta   90.00
_cell.angle_gamma   90.00
#
_symmetry.space_group_name_H-M   'P 1'
#
loop_
_entity.id
_entity.type
_entity.pdbx_description
1 polymer ?
#
loop_
_entity_poly.entity_id
_entity_poly.type
_entity_poly.pdbx_seq_one_letter_code
_entity_poly.pdbx_strand_id
1 'polypeptide(L)'
;MFENLKKADPEIYESMKRELKRQQRNIELIASENIVSVPVMETMGSHLTNKYAEGYSGKRYYGGCEYIDEVETLAIDRIKKIFGAEHANVQPHSGANANIGVYFAMLKPGDVVMGMNLSQGGHLTHGAPVNISGQYYKFYEYGIDKDSGLIDFDEVRKIAHEVKPKMIVAGASAYPREIDFKKFREIADEVGALLMVDMAHIAGLVAAGLHQNPCEVADFVTTTTHKTLRGPRGGVILCKEKYAKDIDKAIFPGIQGGPLEHIIASKAVCFKEALSDEFKAVSYTHLRAHET
;
A
#
# COMPACT_ATOMS: atom_id res chain seq x y z
N MET A 1 11.38 18.55 -22.34
CA MET A 1 11.69 17.66 -21.20
C MET A 1 12.72 16.62 -21.66
N PHE A 2 13.67 16.24 -20.83
CA PHE A 2 14.70 15.21 -21.08
C PHE A 2 15.81 15.51 -22.13
N GLU A 3 16.15 16.77 -22.41
CA GLU A 3 17.22 17.10 -23.37
C GLU A 3 18.60 16.56 -22.94
N ASN A 4 18.88 16.48 -21.65
CA ASN A 4 20.14 15.92 -21.16
C ASN A 4 20.16 14.38 -21.35
N LEU A 5 19.05 13.70 -21.11
CA LEU A 5 18.93 12.26 -21.37
C LEU A 5 19.09 11.96 -22.87
N LYS A 6 18.46 12.76 -23.73
CA LYS A 6 18.59 12.60 -25.19
C LYS A 6 20.03 12.66 -25.66
N LYS A 7 20.85 13.49 -25.02
CA LYS A 7 22.28 13.60 -25.34
C LYS A 7 23.12 12.47 -24.77
N ALA A 8 22.76 12.02 -23.54
CA ALA A 8 23.54 11.03 -22.81
C ALA A 8 23.21 9.60 -23.27
N ASP A 9 21.91 9.33 -23.50
CA ASP A 9 21.39 8.01 -23.89
C ASP A 9 20.18 8.17 -24.83
N PRO A 10 20.40 8.30 -26.13
CA PRO A 10 19.34 8.45 -27.11
C PRO A 10 18.45 7.19 -27.24
N GLU A 11 18.94 6.01 -26.93
CA GLU A 11 18.18 4.77 -27.02
C GLU A 11 17.07 4.71 -25.95
N ILE A 12 17.41 5.02 -24.69
CA ILE A 12 16.45 5.15 -23.61
C ILE A 12 15.48 6.31 -23.87
N TYR A 13 15.98 7.47 -24.32
CA TYR A 13 15.11 8.60 -24.67
C TYR A 13 14.05 8.24 -25.71
N GLU A 14 14.43 7.58 -26.81
CA GLU A 14 13.46 7.18 -27.86
C GLU A 14 12.50 6.08 -27.36
N SER A 15 12.93 5.19 -26.47
CA SER A 15 12.05 4.19 -25.85
C SER A 15 11.01 4.84 -24.95
N MET A 16 11.40 5.78 -24.10
CA MET A 16 10.48 6.56 -23.25
C MET A 16 9.49 7.38 -24.09
N LYS A 17 9.93 7.95 -25.19
CA LYS A 17 9.07 8.70 -26.09
C LYS A 17 8.03 7.83 -26.80
N ARG A 18 8.41 6.60 -27.20
CA ARG A 18 7.47 5.61 -27.75
C ARG A 18 6.45 5.18 -26.70
N GLU A 19 6.88 4.93 -25.48
CA GLU A 19 5.99 4.56 -24.37
C GLU A 19 5.00 5.69 -24.04
N LEU A 20 5.45 6.93 -23.97
CA LEU A 20 4.54 8.07 -23.78
C LEU A 20 3.47 8.14 -24.89
N LYS A 21 3.85 7.91 -26.15
CA LYS A 21 2.89 7.86 -27.26
C LYS A 21 1.92 6.69 -27.12
N ARG A 22 2.38 5.55 -26.62
CA ARG A 22 1.52 4.40 -26.38
C ARG A 22 0.45 4.76 -25.34
N GLN A 23 0.86 5.29 -24.19
CA GLN A 23 -0.04 5.72 -23.11
C GLN A 23 -1.05 6.78 -23.58
N GLN A 24 -0.65 7.71 -24.44
CA GLN A 24 -1.54 8.74 -24.98
C GLN A 24 -2.57 8.23 -26.02
N ARG A 25 -2.29 7.11 -26.66
CA ARG A 25 -3.12 6.59 -27.77
C ARG A 25 -4.01 5.44 -27.37
N ASN A 26 -3.65 4.71 -26.33
CA ASN A 26 -4.35 3.51 -25.90
C ASN A 26 -5.21 3.82 -24.69
N ILE A 27 -6.34 3.15 -24.61
CA ILE A 27 -7.14 3.08 -23.39
C ILE A 27 -6.53 1.99 -22.52
N GLU A 28 -6.10 2.37 -21.31
CA GLU A 28 -5.54 1.42 -20.34
C GLU A 28 -6.67 0.70 -19.60
N LEU A 29 -6.64 -0.64 -19.63
CA LEU A 29 -7.65 -1.50 -19.00
C LEU A 29 -7.13 -2.21 -17.74
N ILE A 30 -5.88 -1.95 -17.32
CA ILE A 30 -5.35 -2.47 -16.08
C ILE A 30 -5.83 -1.57 -14.93
N ALA A 31 -6.78 -2.04 -14.15
CA ALA A 31 -7.45 -1.27 -13.09
C ALA A 31 -6.50 -0.68 -12.03
N SER A 32 -5.30 -1.25 -11.89
CA SER A 32 -4.28 -0.77 -10.96
C SER A 32 -3.33 0.29 -11.54
N GLU A 33 -3.42 0.59 -12.84
CA GLU A 33 -2.65 1.69 -13.44
C GLU A 33 -3.33 3.04 -13.21
N ASN A 34 -2.51 4.10 -13.08
CA ASN A 34 -2.97 5.47 -12.95
C ASN A 34 -1.92 6.42 -13.54
N ILE A 35 -2.33 7.64 -13.82
CA ILE A 35 -1.47 8.67 -14.38
C ILE A 35 -1.16 9.68 -13.29
N VAL A 36 0.11 9.75 -12.89
CA VAL A 36 0.57 10.69 -11.85
C VAL A 36 0.63 12.12 -12.36
N SER A 37 0.55 13.07 -11.46
CA SER A 37 0.73 14.50 -11.77
C SER A 37 2.19 14.83 -12.15
N VAL A 38 2.37 15.96 -12.84
CA VAL A 38 3.72 16.47 -13.17
C VAL A 38 4.55 16.72 -11.91
N PRO A 39 4.05 17.36 -10.84
CA PRO A 39 4.81 17.53 -9.59
C PRO A 39 5.29 16.22 -8.97
N VAL A 40 4.51 15.14 -9.03
CA VAL A 40 4.92 13.81 -8.58
C VAL A 40 6.11 13.31 -9.38
N MET A 41 6.07 13.42 -10.73
CA MET A 41 7.17 13.00 -11.61
C MET A 41 8.44 13.85 -11.41
N GLU A 42 8.30 15.16 -11.28
CA GLU A 42 9.43 16.06 -11.03
C GLU A 42 10.15 15.74 -9.73
N THR A 43 9.39 15.42 -8.68
CA THR A 43 9.94 15.06 -7.38
C THR A 43 10.67 13.72 -7.44
N MET A 44 10.12 12.72 -8.16
CA MET A 44 10.78 11.43 -8.39
C MET A 44 12.14 11.58 -9.11
N GLY A 45 12.26 12.52 -10.05
CA GLY A 45 13.48 12.80 -10.79
C GLY A 45 14.44 13.77 -10.09
N SER A 46 14.27 14.04 -8.80
CA SER A 46 15.07 15.05 -8.08
C SER A 46 16.40 14.54 -7.57
N HIS A 47 17.27 15.49 -7.16
CA HIS A 47 18.57 15.23 -6.54
C HIS A 47 18.48 14.51 -5.18
N LEU A 48 17.30 14.35 -4.59
CA LEU A 48 17.09 13.58 -3.36
C LEU A 48 17.50 12.11 -3.52
N THR A 49 17.56 11.59 -4.75
CA THR A 49 18.11 10.27 -5.03
C THR A 49 19.56 10.07 -4.58
N ASN A 50 20.31 11.17 -4.41
CA ASN A 50 21.73 11.13 -4.03
C ASN A 50 21.92 10.93 -2.52
N LYS A 51 20.86 11.14 -1.69
CA LYS A 51 21.02 11.15 -0.23
C LYS A 51 20.83 9.77 0.38
N TYR A 52 21.80 9.35 1.15
CA TYR A 52 21.76 8.15 1.98
C TYR A 52 21.26 8.51 3.38
N ALA A 53 20.12 7.95 3.82
CA ALA A 53 19.45 8.37 5.04
C ALA A 53 18.90 7.18 5.87
N GLU A 54 19.76 6.18 6.15
CA GLU A 54 19.39 5.06 7.02
C GLU A 54 18.95 5.53 8.40
N GLY A 55 17.94 4.87 8.94
CA GLY A 55 17.26 5.25 10.18
C GLY A 55 15.97 6.00 9.92
N TYR A 56 15.57 6.81 10.89
CA TYR A 56 14.31 7.58 10.89
C TYR A 56 14.56 9.03 11.26
N SER A 57 13.61 9.93 11.01
CA SER A 57 13.72 11.34 11.34
C SER A 57 14.18 11.58 12.77
N GLY A 58 15.23 12.38 12.95
CA GLY A 58 15.87 12.66 14.23
C GLY A 58 16.75 11.52 14.80
N LYS A 59 16.83 10.36 14.12
CA LYS A 59 17.62 9.18 14.51
C LYS A 59 18.30 8.53 13.31
N ARG A 60 19.00 9.33 12.52
CA ARG A 60 19.73 8.86 11.33
C ARG A 60 21.12 8.34 11.71
N TYR A 61 21.59 7.39 10.93
CA TYR A 61 22.96 6.86 11.05
C TYR A 61 24.00 7.77 10.41
N TYR A 62 23.58 8.72 9.58
CA TYR A 62 24.47 9.65 8.84
C TYR A 62 24.07 11.10 9.06
N GLY A 63 25.03 12.01 8.93
CA GLY A 63 24.80 13.44 8.98
C GLY A 63 24.18 14.03 7.71
N GLY A 64 23.78 15.30 7.77
CA GLY A 64 23.20 16.02 6.63
C GLY A 64 21.82 15.57 6.24
N CYS A 65 21.00 15.12 7.21
CA CYS A 65 19.66 14.62 6.97
C CYS A 65 18.55 15.60 7.41
N GLU A 66 18.89 16.82 7.80
CA GLU A 66 17.94 17.81 8.31
C GLU A 66 16.77 18.07 7.35
N TYR A 67 17.02 18.22 6.07
CA TYR A 67 15.96 18.44 5.06
C TYR A 67 15.27 17.15 4.64
N ILE A 68 15.95 16.03 4.72
CA ILE A 68 15.36 14.70 4.53
C ILE A 68 14.36 14.38 5.63
N ASP A 69 14.69 14.76 6.87
CA ASP A 69 13.80 14.61 8.02
C ASP A 69 12.51 15.42 7.85
N GLU A 70 12.62 16.63 7.29
CA GLU A 70 11.44 17.44 6.93
C GLU A 70 10.57 16.73 5.87
N VAL A 71 11.17 16.19 4.82
CA VAL A 71 10.49 15.47 3.73
C VAL A 71 9.75 14.25 4.25
N GLU A 72 10.43 13.41 5.03
CA GLU A 72 9.84 12.18 5.57
C GLU A 72 8.73 12.50 6.58
N THR A 73 8.93 13.49 7.44
CA THR A 73 7.92 13.97 8.40
C THR A 73 6.69 14.48 7.67
N LEU A 74 6.83 15.28 6.59
CA LEU A 74 5.71 15.74 5.78
C LEU A 74 4.92 14.57 5.16
N ALA A 75 5.60 13.53 4.70
CA ALA A 75 4.94 12.35 4.14
C ALA A 75 4.14 11.62 5.23
N ILE A 76 4.73 11.40 6.40
CA ILE A 76 4.11 10.76 7.56
C ILE A 76 2.87 11.54 8.02
N ASP A 77 3.00 12.83 8.24
CA ASP A 77 1.90 13.68 8.75
C ASP A 77 0.73 13.71 7.78
N ARG A 78 1.01 13.82 6.48
CA ARG A 78 -0.03 13.87 5.43
C ARG A 78 -0.78 12.55 5.32
N ILE A 79 -0.09 11.42 5.31
CA ILE A 79 -0.76 10.11 5.20
C ILE A 79 -1.55 9.78 6.46
N LYS A 80 -1.03 10.13 7.65
CA LYS A 80 -1.76 10.02 8.91
C LYS A 80 -3.03 10.86 8.88
N LYS A 81 -2.95 12.08 8.35
CA LYS A 81 -4.12 12.99 8.24
C LYS A 81 -5.17 12.45 7.27
N ILE A 82 -4.77 11.83 6.15
CA ILE A 82 -5.70 11.24 5.18
C ILE A 82 -6.54 10.13 5.82
N PHE A 83 -5.89 9.22 6.55
CA PHE A 83 -6.53 8.00 7.04
C PHE A 83 -6.83 7.99 8.54
N GLY A 84 -6.47 9.03 9.28
CA GLY A 84 -6.66 9.08 10.73
C GLY A 84 -5.81 8.05 11.49
N ALA A 85 -4.67 7.64 10.93
CA ALA A 85 -3.81 6.62 11.53
C ALA A 85 -3.00 7.16 12.71
N GLU A 86 -2.72 6.31 13.69
CA GLU A 86 -1.92 6.67 14.86
C GLU A 86 -0.43 6.73 14.51
N HIS A 87 0.08 5.78 13.71
CA HIS A 87 1.46 5.73 13.21
C HIS A 87 1.50 5.42 11.73
N ALA A 88 2.56 5.88 11.05
CA ALA A 88 2.82 5.59 9.65
C ALA A 88 4.30 5.37 9.38
N ASN A 89 4.63 4.33 8.60
CA ASN A 89 5.95 4.12 8.03
C ASN A 89 5.86 4.28 6.50
N VAL A 90 6.57 5.27 5.96
CA VAL A 90 6.54 5.64 4.52
C VAL A 90 7.74 5.10 3.74
N GLN A 91 8.63 4.34 4.39
CA GLN A 91 9.85 3.81 3.76
C GLN A 91 9.65 2.55 2.90
N PRO A 92 8.58 1.73 3.01
CA PRO A 92 8.44 0.56 2.15
C PRO A 92 8.56 0.90 0.66
N HIS A 93 9.43 0.13 -0.05
CA HIS A 93 9.72 0.34 -1.47
C HIS A 93 8.54 -0.05 -2.38
N SER A 94 7.66 -0.92 -1.89
CA SER A 94 6.47 -1.38 -2.60
C SER A 94 5.38 -1.85 -1.63
N GLY A 95 4.18 -2.11 -2.14
CA GLY A 95 3.13 -2.77 -1.35
C GLY A 95 3.53 -4.15 -0.86
N ALA A 96 4.26 -4.92 -1.66
CA ALA A 96 4.79 -6.22 -1.25
C ALA A 96 5.76 -6.09 -0.06
N ASN A 97 6.67 -5.09 -0.08
CA ASN A 97 7.54 -4.82 1.06
C ASN A 97 6.75 -4.38 2.29
N ALA A 98 5.70 -3.60 2.13
CA ALA A 98 4.83 -3.21 3.24
C ALA A 98 4.17 -4.44 3.89
N ASN A 99 3.59 -5.34 3.09
CA ASN A 99 2.97 -6.57 3.60
C ASN A 99 3.99 -7.48 4.29
N ILE A 100 5.15 -7.70 3.65
CA ILE A 100 6.24 -8.50 4.24
C ILE A 100 6.76 -7.86 5.53
N GLY A 101 6.83 -6.53 5.58
CA GLY A 101 7.24 -5.80 6.79
C GLY A 101 6.32 -6.07 7.98
N VAL A 102 5.00 -6.06 7.75
CA VAL A 102 4.01 -6.41 8.80
C VAL A 102 4.16 -7.88 9.21
N TYR A 103 4.29 -8.80 8.26
CA TYR A 103 4.48 -10.22 8.58
C TYR A 103 5.77 -10.45 9.36
N PHE A 104 6.87 -9.85 8.92
CA PHE A 104 8.16 -9.98 9.59
C PHE A 104 8.15 -9.40 11.02
N ALA A 105 7.40 -8.31 11.24
CA ALA A 105 7.25 -7.72 12.56
C ALA A 105 6.44 -8.60 13.52
N MET A 106 5.36 -9.21 13.04
CA MET A 106 4.32 -9.81 13.89
C MET A 106 4.31 -11.34 13.92
N LEU A 107 4.93 -11.99 12.93
CA LEU A 107 4.83 -13.41 12.72
C LEU A 107 6.20 -14.09 12.75
N LYS A 108 6.19 -15.39 12.99
CA LYS A 108 7.35 -16.27 12.84
C LYS A 108 7.10 -17.25 11.68
N PRO A 109 8.15 -17.76 11.01
CA PRO A 109 7.99 -18.80 10.01
C PRO A 109 7.13 -19.96 10.52
N GLY A 110 6.15 -20.38 9.71
CA GLY A 110 5.19 -21.44 10.07
C GLY A 110 3.95 -20.98 10.82
N ASP A 111 3.85 -19.72 11.24
CA ASP A 111 2.63 -19.20 11.85
C ASP A 111 1.44 -19.26 10.89
N VAL A 112 0.26 -19.52 11.45
CA VAL A 112 -0.99 -19.61 10.70
C VAL A 112 -1.55 -18.22 10.41
N VAL A 113 -1.87 -17.99 9.14
CA VAL A 113 -2.45 -16.75 8.63
C VAL A 113 -3.67 -17.07 7.77
N MET A 114 -4.65 -16.19 7.72
CA MET A 114 -5.75 -16.29 6.75
C MET A 114 -5.66 -15.14 5.75
N GLY A 115 -5.98 -15.42 4.47
CA GLY A 115 -6.01 -14.43 3.40
C GLY A 115 -7.01 -14.80 2.33
N MET A 116 -7.37 -13.83 1.47
CA MET A 116 -8.29 -14.08 0.37
C MET A 116 -7.62 -14.92 -0.72
N ASN A 117 -8.32 -15.93 -1.22
CA ASN A 117 -7.86 -16.80 -2.31
C ASN A 117 -7.48 -15.97 -3.55
N LEU A 118 -6.32 -16.26 -4.12
CA LEU A 118 -5.78 -15.52 -5.27
C LEU A 118 -6.71 -15.56 -6.48
N SER A 119 -7.34 -16.71 -6.77
CA SER A 119 -8.26 -16.88 -7.90
C SER A 119 -9.63 -16.19 -7.70
N GLN A 120 -9.91 -15.74 -6.49
CA GLN A 120 -11.16 -15.07 -6.13
C GLN A 120 -10.96 -13.59 -5.77
N GLY A 121 -9.81 -13.03 -6.12
CA GLY A 121 -9.52 -11.61 -5.97
C GLY A 121 -8.41 -11.24 -5.00
N GLY A 122 -7.78 -12.21 -4.32
CA GLY A 122 -6.66 -11.97 -3.42
C GLY A 122 -5.41 -11.42 -4.14
N HIS A 123 -4.39 -11.08 -3.36
CA HIS A 123 -3.10 -10.65 -3.88
C HIS A 123 -2.03 -11.75 -3.69
N LEU A 124 -0.97 -11.74 -4.50
CA LEU A 124 0.13 -12.70 -4.36
C LEU A 124 0.71 -12.74 -2.95
N THR A 125 0.86 -11.59 -2.30
CA THR A 125 1.38 -11.48 -0.93
C THR A 125 0.38 -11.88 0.16
N HIS A 126 -0.81 -12.35 -0.21
CA HIS A 126 -1.81 -12.89 0.72
C HIS A 126 -1.76 -14.42 0.78
N GLY A 127 -0.57 -15.00 0.64
CA GLY A 127 -0.33 -16.43 0.87
C GLY A 127 -0.21 -17.27 -0.39
N ALA A 128 -0.07 -16.69 -1.58
CA ALA A 128 0.13 -17.49 -2.80
C ALA A 128 1.39 -18.38 -2.67
N PRO A 129 1.32 -19.68 -3.04
CA PRO A 129 2.42 -20.62 -2.82
C PRO A 129 3.75 -20.23 -3.50
N VAL A 130 3.67 -19.45 -4.58
CA VAL A 130 4.84 -18.94 -5.31
C VAL A 130 5.46 -17.69 -4.69
N ASN A 131 4.80 -17.11 -3.69
CA ASN A 131 5.22 -15.88 -3.00
C ASN A 131 5.87 -16.22 -1.66
N ILE A 132 6.78 -15.37 -1.20
CA ILE A 132 7.44 -15.52 0.11
C ILE A 132 6.42 -15.68 1.25
N SER A 133 5.25 -15.02 1.17
CA SER A 133 4.20 -15.17 2.17
C SER A 133 3.71 -16.60 2.29
N GLY A 134 3.41 -17.26 1.18
CA GLY A 134 2.98 -18.66 1.16
C GLY A 134 4.10 -19.68 1.42
N GLN A 135 5.38 -19.27 1.25
CA GLN A 135 6.53 -20.12 1.55
C GLN A 135 6.94 -20.09 3.02
N TYR A 136 6.79 -18.94 3.69
CA TYR A 136 7.24 -18.75 5.06
C TYR A 136 6.15 -18.97 6.10
N TYR A 137 4.88 -18.71 5.74
CA TYR A 137 3.73 -18.79 6.65
C TYR A 137 2.71 -19.81 6.16
N LYS A 138 1.94 -20.36 7.07
CA LYS A 138 0.89 -21.33 6.74
C LYS A 138 -0.41 -20.59 6.48
N PHE A 139 -0.68 -20.26 5.21
CA PHE A 139 -1.90 -19.58 4.83
C PHE A 139 -3.08 -20.53 4.64
N TYR A 140 -4.22 -20.11 5.16
CA TYR A 140 -5.54 -20.67 4.86
C TYR A 140 -6.35 -19.64 4.11
N GLU A 141 -7.04 -20.07 3.08
CA GLU A 141 -7.74 -19.17 2.17
C GLU A 141 -9.22 -19.07 2.53
N TYR A 142 -9.78 -17.87 2.45
CA TYR A 142 -11.21 -17.64 2.39
C TYR A 142 -11.58 -17.10 1.00
N GLY A 143 -12.88 -17.17 0.67
CA GLY A 143 -13.34 -16.82 -0.67
C GLY A 143 -14.61 -16.00 -0.68
N ILE A 144 -15.27 -16.07 -1.84
CA ILE A 144 -16.57 -15.45 -2.10
C ILE A 144 -17.63 -16.54 -2.25
N ASP A 145 -18.83 -16.21 -1.88
CA ASP A 145 -20.01 -16.99 -2.24
C ASP A 145 -20.23 -16.93 -3.75
N LYS A 146 -20.44 -18.07 -4.40
CA LYS A 146 -20.47 -18.19 -5.86
C LYS A 146 -21.73 -17.57 -6.50
N ASP A 147 -22.81 -17.50 -5.76
CA ASP A 147 -24.09 -17.00 -6.26
C ASP A 147 -24.19 -15.48 -6.15
N SER A 148 -23.77 -14.92 -5.01
CA SER A 148 -23.80 -13.49 -4.73
C SER A 148 -22.54 -12.74 -5.20
N GLY A 149 -21.40 -13.42 -5.32
CA GLY A 149 -20.09 -12.82 -5.56
C GLY A 149 -19.56 -11.97 -4.39
N LEU A 150 -20.14 -12.12 -3.20
CA LEU A 150 -19.74 -11.42 -1.98
C LEU A 150 -18.80 -12.29 -1.13
N ILE A 151 -17.95 -11.64 -0.33
CA ILE A 151 -17.15 -12.36 0.68
C ILE A 151 -18.10 -13.11 1.61
N ASP A 152 -17.90 -14.42 1.74
CA ASP A 152 -18.67 -15.27 2.63
C ASP A 152 -18.14 -15.17 4.06
N PHE A 153 -18.71 -14.28 4.86
CA PHE A 153 -18.27 -14.06 6.24
C PHE A 153 -18.58 -15.23 7.18
N ASP A 154 -19.54 -16.08 6.86
CA ASP A 154 -19.81 -17.30 7.65
C ASP A 154 -18.70 -18.33 7.41
N GLU A 155 -18.24 -18.46 6.16
CA GLU A 155 -17.08 -19.29 5.83
C GLU A 155 -15.79 -18.71 6.42
N VAL A 156 -15.56 -17.37 6.37
CA VAL A 156 -14.42 -16.70 7.03
C VAL A 156 -14.40 -17.03 8.52
N ARG A 157 -15.52 -16.90 9.22
CA ARG A 157 -15.64 -17.18 10.65
C ARG A 157 -15.37 -18.65 10.96
N LYS A 158 -15.97 -19.56 10.21
CA LYS A 158 -15.76 -20.99 10.35
C LYS A 158 -14.28 -21.37 10.23
N ILE A 159 -13.61 -20.94 9.15
CA ILE A 159 -12.18 -21.20 8.94
C ILE A 159 -11.37 -20.61 10.09
N ALA A 160 -11.65 -19.37 10.51
CA ALA A 160 -10.93 -18.72 11.61
C ALA A 160 -11.02 -19.52 12.93
N HIS A 161 -12.19 -20.04 13.27
CA HIS A 161 -12.36 -20.87 14.45
C HIS A 161 -11.67 -22.24 14.35
N GLU A 162 -11.62 -22.83 13.15
CA GLU A 162 -10.95 -24.11 12.90
C GLU A 162 -9.43 -23.98 12.99
N VAL A 163 -8.83 -22.96 12.34
CA VAL A 163 -7.38 -22.85 12.19
C VAL A 163 -6.70 -21.92 13.19
N LYS A 164 -7.48 -21.08 13.88
CA LYS A 164 -7.02 -20.12 14.90
C LYS A 164 -5.79 -19.33 14.44
N PRO A 165 -5.93 -18.50 13.39
CA PRO A 165 -4.81 -17.79 12.80
C PRO A 165 -4.25 -16.75 13.78
N LYS A 166 -2.96 -16.46 13.68
CA LYS A 166 -2.35 -15.31 14.37
C LYS A 166 -2.72 -13.98 13.71
N MET A 167 -3.00 -14.01 12.41
CA MET A 167 -3.38 -12.82 11.65
C MET A 167 -4.40 -13.18 10.58
N ILE A 168 -5.38 -12.30 10.41
CA ILE A 168 -6.30 -12.32 9.27
C ILE A 168 -5.93 -11.14 8.38
N VAL A 169 -5.72 -11.43 7.08
CA VAL A 169 -5.42 -10.43 6.05
C VAL A 169 -6.69 -10.20 5.23
N ALA A 170 -7.25 -9.01 5.34
CA ALA A 170 -8.36 -8.56 4.52
C ALA A 170 -7.87 -7.64 3.40
N GLY A 171 -8.67 -7.50 2.34
CA GLY A 171 -8.33 -6.72 1.15
C GLY A 171 -8.17 -7.58 -0.08
N ALA A 172 -8.31 -6.96 -1.23
CA ALA A 172 -8.33 -7.65 -2.52
C ALA A 172 -7.72 -6.82 -3.63
N SER A 173 -7.24 -7.51 -4.68
CA SER A 173 -6.79 -6.89 -5.94
C SER A 173 -7.91 -6.81 -6.99
N ALA A 174 -8.86 -7.74 -6.96
CA ALA A 174 -9.91 -7.86 -7.97
C ALA A 174 -11.26 -8.21 -7.30
N TYR A 175 -11.74 -7.31 -6.45
CA TYR A 175 -13.04 -7.45 -5.79
C TYR A 175 -13.82 -6.13 -5.92
N PRO A 176 -14.88 -6.06 -6.74
CA PRO A 176 -15.54 -4.81 -7.11
C PRO A 176 -16.67 -4.42 -6.15
N ARG A 177 -16.73 -5.02 -4.97
CA ARG A 177 -17.75 -4.75 -3.96
C ARG A 177 -17.12 -4.08 -2.74
N GLU A 178 -17.95 -3.49 -1.90
CA GLU A 178 -17.53 -2.97 -0.62
C GLU A 178 -17.04 -4.11 0.30
N ILE A 179 -15.96 -3.86 1.03
CA ILE A 179 -15.40 -4.81 2.00
C ILE A 179 -15.76 -4.32 3.40
N ASP A 180 -16.48 -5.14 4.15
CA ASP A 180 -16.85 -4.85 5.54
C ASP A 180 -15.70 -5.19 6.49
N PHE A 181 -14.85 -4.21 6.78
CA PHE A 181 -13.72 -4.41 7.68
C PHE A 181 -14.14 -4.58 9.15
N LYS A 182 -15.34 -4.13 9.54
CA LYS A 182 -15.86 -4.32 10.89
C LYS A 182 -16.17 -5.80 11.14
N LYS A 183 -16.76 -6.49 10.18
CA LYS A 183 -16.97 -7.95 10.28
C LYS A 183 -15.65 -8.71 10.38
N PHE A 184 -14.62 -8.32 9.63
CA PHE A 184 -13.30 -8.92 9.79
C PHE A 184 -12.72 -8.67 11.19
N ARG A 185 -12.93 -7.47 11.77
CA ARG A 185 -12.51 -7.18 13.14
C ARG A 185 -13.21 -8.05 14.16
N GLU A 186 -14.54 -8.19 14.05
CA GLU A 186 -15.33 -9.07 14.92
C GLU A 186 -14.79 -10.50 14.90
N ILE A 187 -14.58 -11.07 13.72
CA ILE A 187 -14.07 -12.43 13.58
C ILE A 187 -12.63 -12.54 14.13
N ALA A 188 -11.78 -11.57 13.88
CA ALA A 188 -10.43 -11.57 14.41
C ALA A 188 -10.42 -11.51 15.95
N ASP A 189 -11.31 -10.72 16.56
CA ASP A 189 -11.47 -10.65 18.01
C ASP A 189 -11.98 -11.97 18.62
N GLU A 190 -12.92 -12.65 17.96
CA GLU A 190 -13.44 -13.95 18.38
C GLU A 190 -12.34 -15.02 18.55
N VAL A 191 -11.31 -14.95 17.71
CA VAL A 191 -10.21 -15.94 17.72
C VAL A 191 -8.89 -15.40 18.28
N GLY A 192 -8.85 -14.14 18.70
CA GLY A 192 -7.65 -13.47 19.22
C GLY A 192 -6.57 -13.20 18.17
N ALA A 193 -6.98 -13.04 16.90
CA ALA A 193 -6.08 -12.75 15.79
C ALA A 193 -5.83 -11.25 15.61
N LEU A 194 -4.66 -10.91 15.06
CA LEU A 194 -4.40 -9.57 14.52
C LEU A 194 -5.19 -9.38 13.21
N LEU A 195 -5.66 -8.17 12.97
CA LEU A 195 -6.28 -7.80 11.69
C LEU A 195 -5.34 -6.89 10.90
N MET A 196 -4.92 -7.35 9.73
CA MET A 196 -4.23 -6.57 8.72
C MET A 196 -5.15 -6.32 7.54
N VAL A 197 -5.19 -5.09 7.04
CA VAL A 197 -5.94 -4.74 5.83
C VAL A 197 -4.99 -4.20 4.77
N ASP A 198 -4.93 -4.86 3.61
CA ASP A 198 -4.30 -4.33 2.41
C ASP A 198 -5.34 -3.57 1.57
N MET A 199 -5.32 -2.24 1.66
CA MET A 199 -6.26 -1.39 0.94
C MET A 199 -5.70 -0.84 -0.38
N ALA A 200 -4.64 -1.42 -0.91
CA ALA A 200 -3.90 -0.87 -2.05
C ALA A 200 -4.79 -0.47 -3.25
N HIS A 201 -5.76 -1.29 -3.61
CA HIS A 201 -6.66 -1.01 -4.73
C HIS A 201 -7.70 0.07 -4.45
N ILE A 202 -8.13 0.21 -3.21
CA ILE A 202 -9.22 1.11 -2.80
C ILE A 202 -8.74 2.32 -2.01
N ALA A 203 -7.43 2.49 -1.80
CA ALA A 203 -6.89 3.54 -0.95
C ALA A 203 -7.33 4.96 -1.35
N GLY A 204 -7.47 5.23 -2.65
CA GLY A 204 -8.00 6.51 -3.14
C GLY A 204 -9.48 6.71 -2.78
N LEU A 205 -10.30 5.65 -2.84
CA LEU A 205 -11.70 5.71 -2.43
C LEU A 205 -11.83 5.92 -0.93
N VAL A 206 -11.00 5.23 -0.14
CA VAL A 206 -10.95 5.44 1.32
C VAL A 206 -10.53 6.87 1.65
N ALA A 207 -9.48 7.39 0.98
CA ALA A 207 -9.01 8.78 1.17
C ALA A 207 -10.09 9.82 0.82
N ALA A 208 -10.95 9.52 -0.15
CA ALA A 208 -12.07 10.37 -0.55
C ALA A 208 -13.32 10.20 0.34
N GLY A 209 -13.33 9.25 1.30
CA GLY A 209 -14.49 8.95 2.14
C GLY A 209 -15.59 8.14 1.43
N LEU A 210 -15.25 7.44 0.35
CA LEU A 210 -16.18 6.67 -0.50
C LEU A 210 -16.17 5.16 -0.19
N HIS A 211 -15.33 4.72 0.73
CA HIS A 211 -15.24 3.35 1.24
C HIS A 211 -14.91 3.39 2.73
N GLN A 212 -15.30 2.34 3.48
CA GLN A 212 -14.96 2.21 4.90
C GLN A 212 -13.46 2.36 5.13
N ASN A 213 -13.08 3.17 6.11
CA ASN A 213 -11.68 3.37 6.48
C ASN A 213 -11.18 2.24 7.39
N PRO A 214 -10.26 1.38 6.94
CA PRO A 214 -9.77 0.27 7.75
C PRO A 214 -8.93 0.69 8.96
N CYS A 215 -8.35 1.91 8.97
CA CYS A 215 -7.55 2.40 10.10
C CYS A 215 -8.34 2.52 11.41
N GLU A 216 -9.67 2.60 11.31
CA GLU A 216 -10.54 2.63 12.50
C GLU A 216 -10.52 1.31 13.27
N VAL A 217 -10.44 0.18 12.55
CA VAL A 217 -10.66 -1.16 13.13
C VAL A 217 -9.45 -2.10 13.03
N ALA A 218 -8.57 -1.92 12.06
CA ALA A 218 -7.43 -2.81 11.87
C ALA A 218 -6.25 -2.48 12.79
N ASP A 219 -5.44 -3.49 13.09
CA ASP A 219 -4.15 -3.32 13.79
C ASP A 219 -3.11 -2.74 12.82
N PHE A 220 -3.13 -3.21 11.58
CA PHE A 220 -2.23 -2.79 10.50
C PHE A 220 -3.02 -2.53 9.22
N VAL A 221 -2.64 -1.48 8.52
CA VAL A 221 -3.17 -1.18 7.19
C VAL A 221 -2.00 -0.93 6.26
N THR A 222 -1.96 -1.63 5.14
CA THR A 222 -0.95 -1.44 4.11
C THR A 222 -1.58 -0.88 2.84
N THR A 223 -0.80 -0.15 2.09
CA THR A 223 -1.22 0.32 0.77
C THR A 223 -0.03 0.52 -0.15
N THR A 224 -0.29 0.44 -1.45
CA THR A 224 0.58 1.05 -2.47
C THR A 224 0.24 2.52 -2.62
N THR A 225 1.17 3.29 -3.17
CA THR A 225 0.95 4.73 -3.43
C THR A 225 0.58 5.03 -4.89
N HIS A 226 0.74 4.07 -5.80
CA HIS A 226 0.67 4.27 -7.26
C HIS A 226 -0.61 3.79 -7.94
N LYS A 227 -1.60 3.31 -7.19
CA LYS A 227 -2.89 2.86 -7.74
C LYS A 227 -3.92 4.00 -7.63
N THR A 228 -5.01 3.80 -6.90
CA THR A 228 -6.04 4.82 -6.74
C THR A 228 -5.57 6.08 -5.98
N LEU A 229 -4.48 6.01 -5.22
CA LEU A 229 -3.85 7.21 -4.64
C LEU A 229 -3.12 8.10 -5.65
N ARG A 230 -2.84 7.60 -6.86
CA ARG A 230 -2.22 8.35 -7.95
C ARG A 230 -0.85 8.96 -7.61
N GLY A 231 -0.01 8.20 -6.92
CA GLY A 231 1.34 8.62 -6.50
C GLY A 231 2.46 7.82 -7.15
N PRO A 232 3.70 7.97 -6.65
CA PRO A 232 4.84 7.21 -7.11
C PRO A 232 4.69 5.73 -6.76
N ARG A 233 5.43 4.86 -7.45
CA ARG A 233 5.49 3.45 -7.09
C ARG A 233 6.20 3.30 -5.74
N GLY A 234 5.48 2.77 -4.76
CA GLY A 234 5.94 2.62 -3.39
C GLY A 234 4.87 1.97 -2.52
N GLY A 235 5.17 1.80 -1.24
CA GLY A 235 4.26 1.29 -0.23
C GLY A 235 4.25 2.14 1.04
N VAL A 236 3.24 1.93 1.87
CA VAL A 236 3.09 2.55 3.20
C VAL A 236 2.51 1.51 4.15
N ILE A 237 2.93 1.57 5.40
CA ILE A 237 2.30 0.85 6.51
C ILE A 237 1.71 1.88 7.47
N LEU A 238 0.46 1.70 7.84
CA LEU A 238 -0.23 2.42 8.90
C LEU A 238 -0.54 1.42 10.02
N CYS A 239 -0.41 1.82 11.27
CA CYS A 239 -0.72 0.92 12.37
C CYS A 239 -1.15 1.67 13.64
N LYS A 240 -1.62 0.91 14.63
CA LYS A 240 -1.84 1.42 15.98
C LYS A 240 -0.50 1.74 16.62
N GLU A 241 -0.45 2.80 17.45
CA GLU A 241 0.78 3.31 18.08
C GLU A 241 1.57 2.23 18.84
N LYS A 242 0.86 1.31 19.49
CA LYS A 242 1.47 0.19 20.22
C LYS A 242 2.39 -0.72 19.39
N TYR A 243 2.25 -0.70 18.06
CA TYR A 243 3.06 -1.51 17.12
C TYR A 243 4.11 -0.69 16.35
N ALA A 244 4.14 0.63 16.56
CA ALA A 244 5.01 1.55 15.80
C ALA A 244 6.48 1.11 15.79
N LYS A 245 7.03 0.82 16.96
CA LYS A 245 8.45 0.41 17.10
C LYS A 245 8.77 -0.90 16.39
N ASP A 246 7.86 -1.88 16.44
CA ASP A 246 8.06 -3.18 15.82
C ASP A 246 8.01 -3.06 14.29
N ILE A 247 7.09 -2.26 13.76
CA ILE A 247 6.98 -1.97 12.32
C ILE A 247 8.21 -1.21 11.83
N ASP A 248 8.63 -0.16 12.51
CA ASP A 248 9.80 0.62 12.11
C ASP A 248 11.06 -0.25 12.12
N LYS A 249 11.26 -1.05 13.16
CA LYS A 249 12.39 -2.00 13.24
C LYS A 249 12.33 -3.08 12.16
N ALA A 250 11.15 -3.54 11.80
CA ALA A 250 10.98 -4.55 10.76
C ALA A 250 11.32 -3.99 9.38
N ILE A 251 10.99 -2.74 9.09
CA ILE A 251 11.36 -2.09 7.83
C ILE A 251 12.85 -1.77 7.84
N PHE A 252 13.33 -0.95 8.77
CA PHE A 252 14.75 -0.68 8.91
C PHE A 252 15.21 -0.96 10.35
N PRO A 253 16.23 -1.79 10.53
CA PRO A 253 17.08 -2.47 9.55
C PRO A 253 16.60 -3.88 9.13
N GLY A 254 15.36 -4.25 9.40
CA GLY A 254 14.86 -5.62 9.26
C GLY A 254 14.90 -6.15 7.82
N ILE A 255 14.19 -5.51 6.91
CA ILE A 255 14.04 -5.98 5.51
C ILE A 255 14.54 -4.99 4.46
N GLN A 256 14.85 -3.74 4.84
CA GLN A 256 15.36 -2.69 3.96
C GLN A 256 16.59 -2.04 4.56
N GLY A 257 17.41 -1.40 3.70
CA GLY A 257 18.50 -0.49 4.03
C GLY A 257 18.09 0.96 3.85
N GLY A 258 18.89 1.75 3.13
CA GLY A 258 18.64 3.17 2.86
C GLY A 258 17.30 3.41 2.16
N PRO A 259 16.46 4.32 2.67
CA PRO A 259 15.18 4.66 2.06
C PRO A 259 15.36 5.42 0.74
N LEU A 260 14.35 5.35 -0.12
CA LEU A 260 14.31 6.06 -1.41
C LEU A 260 13.73 7.46 -1.19
N GLU A 261 14.57 8.43 -0.80
CA GLU A 261 14.10 9.74 -0.35
C GLU A 261 13.42 10.56 -1.45
N HIS A 262 13.83 10.41 -2.71
CA HIS A 262 13.14 11.00 -3.87
C HIS A 262 11.71 10.41 -4.05
N ILE A 263 11.51 9.14 -3.71
CA ILE A 263 10.18 8.51 -3.72
C ILE A 263 9.37 8.94 -2.50
N ILE A 264 9.97 9.07 -1.32
CA ILE A 264 9.27 9.55 -0.12
C ILE A 264 8.82 11.01 -0.32
N ALA A 265 9.66 11.85 -0.90
CA ALA A 265 9.28 13.21 -1.28
C ALA A 265 8.09 13.22 -2.26
N SER A 266 8.13 12.35 -3.26
CA SER A 266 7.05 12.19 -4.22
C SER A 266 5.76 11.64 -3.58
N LYS A 267 5.86 10.74 -2.59
CA LYS A 267 4.72 10.33 -1.73
C LYS A 267 4.14 11.54 -0.99
N ALA A 268 4.99 12.39 -0.42
CA ALA A 268 4.53 13.60 0.28
C ALA A 268 3.73 14.55 -0.65
N VAL A 269 4.15 14.70 -1.91
CA VAL A 269 3.40 15.46 -2.93
C VAL A 269 2.06 14.80 -3.23
N CYS A 270 2.06 13.51 -3.52
CA CYS A 270 0.85 12.72 -3.75
C CYS A 270 -0.16 12.84 -2.59
N PHE A 271 0.32 12.74 -1.35
CA PHE A 271 -0.55 12.85 -0.17
C PHE A 271 -1.11 14.26 0.01
N LYS A 272 -0.37 15.29 -0.40
CA LYS A 272 -0.90 16.67 -0.46
C LYS A 272 -2.04 16.79 -1.46
N GLU A 273 -1.89 16.19 -2.63
CA GLU A 273 -2.94 16.15 -3.66
C GLU A 273 -4.17 15.37 -3.15
N ALA A 274 -3.98 14.21 -2.51
CA ALA A 274 -5.06 13.38 -1.98
C ALA A 274 -5.90 14.06 -0.87
N LEU A 275 -5.38 15.11 -0.22
CA LEU A 275 -6.11 15.93 0.75
C LEU A 275 -7.00 16.98 0.10
N SER A 276 -6.96 17.16 -1.22
CA SER A 276 -7.72 18.21 -1.93
C SER A 276 -9.15 17.78 -2.24
N ASP A 277 -10.03 18.76 -2.40
CA ASP A 277 -11.41 18.51 -2.86
C ASP A 277 -11.45 18.04 -4.32
N GLU A 278 -10.50 18.47 -5.14
CA GLU A 278 -10.34 18.00 -6.51
C GLU A 278 -10.11 16.48 -6.56
N PHE A 279 -9.23 15.96 -5.69
CA PHE A 279 -9.00 14.52 -5.61
C PHE A 279 -10.26 13.74 -5.22
N LYS A 280 -11.06 14.27 -4.30
CA LYS A 280 -12.34 13.65 -3.90
C LYS A 280 -13.33 13.64 -5.06
N ALA A 281 -13.43 14.74 -5.82
CA ALA A 281 -14.29 14.82 -6.98
C ALA A 281 -13.91 13.80 -8.09
N VAL A 282 -12.61 13.64 -8.36
CA VAL A 282 -12.10 12.64 -9.31
C VAL A 282 -12.40 11.22 -8.81
N SER A 283 -12.19 10.94 -7.54
CA SER A 283 -12.48 9.62 -6.94
C SER A 283 -13.96 9.26 -7.01
N TYR A 284 -14.85 10.23 -6.77
CA TYR A 284 -16.28 10.06 -6.95
C TYR A 284 -16.65 9.74 -8.40
N THR A 285 -16.08 10.49 -9.36
CA THR A 285 -16.28 10.23 -10.80
C THR A 285 -15.77 8.85 -11.20
N HIS A 286 -14.62 8.44 -10.66
CA HIS A 286 -14.06 7.11 -10.89
C HIS A 286 -15.01 5.99 -10.42
N LEU A 287 -15.57 6.12 -9.22
CA LEU A 287 -16.51 5.15 -8.67
C LEU A 287 -17.77 5.00 -9.53
N ARG A 288 -18.25 6.08 -10.14
CA ARG A 288 -19.46 6.13 -10.97
C ARG A 288 -19.21 6.01 -12.47
N ALA A 289 -17.97 5.80 -12.90
CA ALA A 289 -17.61 5.84 -14.33
C ALA A 289 -18.38 4.83 -15.19
N HIS A 290 -18.78 3.70 -14.65
CA HIS A 290 -19.53 2.66 -15.35
C HIS A 290 -21.04 2.98 -15.51
N GLU A 291 -21.55 3.98 -14.85
CA GLU A 291 -22.96 4.40 -14.96
C GLU A 291 -23.26 5.10 -16.30
N THR A 292 -22.23 5.51 -17.01
CA THR A 292 -22.33 6.18 -18.31
C THR A 292 -21.96 5.24 -19.46
#